data_ac86907621cff20cedd2772954390a9c
#
_entry.id   ac86907621cff20cedd2772954390a9c
#
_cell.length_a   1.000
_cell.length_b   1.000
_cell.length_c   1.000
_cell.angle_alpha   90.00
_cell.angle_beta   90.00
_cell.angle_gamma   90.00
#
_symmetry.space_group_name_H-M   'P 1'
#
loop_
_entity.id
_entity.type
_entity.pdbx_description
1 polymer ?
#
loop_
_entity_poly.entity_id
_entity_poly.type
_entity_poly.pdbx_seq_one_letter_code
_entity_poly.pdbx_strand_id
1 'polypeptide(L)'
;MLSDQDHLTPAHRRILLLAWAGWLFDFYDLILYSFLLTEISRELHLAREEHSLVLGFSLGMTAGGGVLFGVLADRFGRRPILQITILTYSLGTVMCGFSTSLGSLLFWRGVTGLGVGGEWGSGHTLIAETFPPRRRGHFGALMQSGAPLGVGLAAVMGTLFTPAYGWRATFIVSGLPALLVAAFRKGIPESDLWELRRREAGGGQRLGAPLAALFRGGIRGTAFKALVLAVLNMSAYWFTYVWFPGYLQEERGMTVARSGIWILVIVAGELVGYATFGTVSDWIGRKSAFTLYAVLMSCGLALLTLFWDVIAPSRGLLLSAMGLVGIGTGTWSNFGPFFSELFPTSLRNSAVGAALNLARGVQFFTPLVITWV
;
A
#
# COMPACT_ATOMS: atom_id res chain seq x y z
N MET A 1 -1.59 1.40 30.92
CA MET A 1 -1.89 1.17 29.48
C MET A 1 -0.66 0.61 28.80
N LEU A 2 -0.81 -0.11 27.65
CA LEU A 2 0.34 -0.55 26.85
C LEU A 2 1.21 0.63 26.43
N SER A 3 0.60 1.77 26.06
CA SER A 3 1.28 3.01 25.66
C SER A 3 2.18 3.63 26.73
N ASP A 4 1.98 3.28 27.99
CA ASP A 4 2.71 3.89 29.14
C ASP A 4 3.93 3.05 29.54
N GLN A 5 4.14 1.89 28.89
CA GLN A 5 5.25 1.00 29.22
C GLN A 5 6.48 1.37 28.42
N ASP A 6 7.58 1.69 29.11
CA ASP A 6 8.88 2.00 28.47
C ASP A 6 9.52 0.79 27.79
N HIS A 7 9.10 -0.43 28.13
CA HIS A 7 9.62 -1.68 27.56
C HIS A 7 8.61 -2.36 26.65
N LEU A 8 9.14 -2.95 25.56
CA LEU A 8 8.31 -3.75 24.64
C LEU A 8 7.85 -5.05 25.29
N THR A 9 6.56 -5.18 25.49
CA THR A 9 5.93 -6.41 25.97
C THR A 9 5.72 -7.43 24.84
N PRO A 10 5.45 -8.69 25.15
CA PRO A 10 5.03 -9.68 24.15
C PRO A 10 3.79 -9.25 23.35
N ALA A 11 2.89 -8.46 23.96
CA ALA A 11 1.72 -7.90 23.28
C ALA A 11 2.14 -6.90 22.19
N HIS A 12 3.05 -5.97 22.46
CA HIS A 12 3.60 -5.04 21.46
C HIS A 12 4.23 -5.79 20.28
N ARG A 13 5.04 -6.83 20.55
CA ARG A 13 5.69 -7.63 19.50
C ARG A 13 4.66 -8.34 18.63
N ARG A 14 3.59 -8.89 19.21
CA ARG A 14 2.49 -9.53 18.47
C ARG A 14 1.73 -8.52 17.61
N ILE A 15 1.37 -7.36 18.17
CA ILE A 15 0.68 -6.30 17.44
C ILE A 15 1.52 -5.88 16.22
N LEU A 16 2.81 -5.58 16.43
CA LEU A 16 3.72 -5.15 15.38
C LEU A 16 3.87 -6.21 14.29
N LEU A 17 4.17 -7.46 14.67
CA LEU A 17 4.36 -8.55 13.72
C LEU A 17 3.11 -8.79 12.86
N LEU A 18 1.93 -8.80 13.49
CA LEU A 18 0.68 -9.10 12.79
C LEU A 18 0.14 -7.92 11.98
N ALA A 19 0.41 -6.67 12.41
CA ALA A 19 0.14 -5.49 11.60
C ALA A 19 1.11 -5.40 10.41
N TRP A 20 2.40 -5.68 10.63
CA TRP A 20 3.42 -5.76 9.58
C TRP A 20 3.11 -6.86 8.56
N ALA A 21 2.77 -8.07 9.02
CA ALA A 21 2.41 -9.18 8.13
C ALA A 21 1.15 -8.89 7.32
N GLY A 22 0.12 -8.29 7.93
CA GLY A 22 -1.07 -7.84 7.21
C GLY A 22 -0.70 -6.87 6.10
N TRP A 23 0.08 -5.84 6.42
CA TRP A 23 0.55 -4.84 5.45
C TRP A 23 1.41 -5.43 4.33
N LEU A 24 2.24 -6.42 4.66
CA LEU A 24 3.01 -7.17 3.66
C LEU A 24 2.08 -7.88 2.68
N PHE A 25 1.08 -8.62 3.17
CA PHE A 25 0.15 -9.36 2.33
C PHE A 25 -0.81 -8.45 1.55
N ASP A 26 -1.14 -7.25 2.04
CA ASP A 26 -1.89 -6.24 1.30
C ASP A 26 -1.16 -5.82 0.02
N PHE A 27 0.12 -5.42 0.15
CA PHE A 27 0.94 -5.04 -0.99
C PHE A 27 1.26 -6.21 -1.90
N TYR A 28 1.50 -7.38 -1.32
CA TYR A 28 1.65 -8.61 -2.05
C TYR A 28 0.47 -8.86 -2.99
N ASP A 29 -0.75 -8.82 -2.48
CA ASP A 29 -1.94 -9.11 -3.27
C ASP A 29 -2.22 -8.04 -4.35
N LEU A 30 -2.08 -6.77 -4.00
CA LEU A 30 -2.28 -5.68 -4.95
C LEU A 30 -1.33 -5.76 -6.14
N ILE A 31 -0.06 -6.08 -5.88
CA ILE A 31 1.00 -6.11 -6.89
C ILE A 31 1.04 -7.45 -7.63
N LEU A 32 0.67 -8.55 -6.98
CA LEU A 32 0.64 -9.89 -7.61
C LEU A 32 -0.16 -9.88 -8.91
N TYR A 33 -1.31 -9.22 -8.93
CA TYR A 33 -2.18 -9.15 -10.12
C TYR A 33 -1.43 -8.63 -11.35
N SER A 34 -0.53 -7.66 -11.21
CA SER A 34 0.24 -7.12 -12.34
C SER A 34 1.18 -8.14 -12.98
N PHE A 35 1.69 -9.11 -12.21
CA PHE A 35 2.49 -10.21 -12.74
C PHE A 35 1.67 -11.30 -13.41
N LEU A 36 0.40 -11.45 -13.02
CA LEU A 36 -0.52 -12.46 -13.56
C LEU A 36 -1.28 -11.95 -14.78
N LEU A 37 -1.22 -10.67 -15.06
CA LEU A 37 -2.03 -9.95 -16.04
C LEU A 37 -2.01 -10.61 -17.42
N THR A 38 -0.82 -10.92 -17.94
CA THR A 38 -0.64 -11.48 -19.28
C THR A 38 -1.29 -12.86 -19.41
N GLU A 39 -1.18 -13.72 -18.39
CA GLU A 39 -1.79 -15.05 -18.42
C GLU A 39 -3.31 -14.99 -18.29
N ILE A 40 -3.81 -14.15 -17.38
CA ILE A 40 -5.24 -13.91 -17.18
C ILE A 40 -5.88 -13.43 -18.49
N SER A 41 -5.24 -12.47 -19.15
CA SER A 41 -5.72 -11.89 -20.39
C SER A 41 -5.82 -12.89 -21.50
N ARG A 42 -4.80 -13.72 -21.64
CA ARG A 42 -4.79 -14.78 -22.67
C ARG A 42 -5.92 -15.78 -22.43
N GLU A 43 -6.16 -16.17 -21.18
CA GLU A 43 -7.15 -17.21 -20.87
C GLU A 43 -8.59 -16.68 -20.88
N LEU A 44 -8.82 -15.47 -20.35
CA LEU A 44 -10.14 -14.85 -20.29
C LEU A 44 -10.45 -13.97 -21.51
N HIS A 45 -9.53 -13.88 -22.49
CA HIS A 45 -9.65 -13.06 -23.70
C HIS A 45 -9.94 -11.57 -23.41
N LEU A 46 -9.24 -11.00 -22.40
CA LEU A 46 -9.45 -9.64 -21.98
C LEU A 46 -8.73 -8.63 -22.89
N ALA A 47 -9.43 -7.57 -23.25
CA ALA A 47 -8.85 -6.42 -23.93
C ALA A 47 -7.96 -5.59 -22.98
N ARG A 48 -7.09 -4.73 -23.54
CA ARG A 48 -6.17 -3.88 -22.75
C ARG A 48 -6.93 -2.93 -21.80
N GLU A 49 -8.06 -2.40 -22.26
CA GLU A 49 -8.94 -1.52 -21.48
C GLU A 49 -9.58 -2.25 -20.30
N GLU A 50 -9.94 -3.52 -20.48
CA GLU A 50 -10.52 -4.36 -19.44
C GLU A 50 -9.53 -4.67 -18.32
N HIS A 51 -8.24 -4.81 -18.65
CA HIS A 51 -7.16 -4.92 -17.64
C HIS A 51 -7.06 -3.68 -16.78
N SER A 52 -7.04 -2.52 -17.45
CA SER A 52 -6.95 -1.23 -16.78
C SER A 52 -8.17 -0.99 -15.88
N LEU A 53 -9.33 -1.44 -16.33
CA LEU A 53 -10.56 -1.40 -15.55
C LEU A 53 -10.46 -2.27 -14.29
N VAL A 54 -9.96 -3.50 -14.39
CA VAL A 54 -9.82 -4.40 -13.22
C VAL A 54 -8.85 -3.80 -12.20
N LEU A 55 -7.69 -3.30 -12.65
CA LEU A 55 -6.71 -2.64 -11.79
C LEU A 55 -7.28 -1.39 -11.14
N GLY A 56 -7.84 -0.47 -11.93
CA GLY A 56 -8.43 0.77 -11.45
C GLY A 56 -9.58 0.50 -10.48
N PHE A 57 -10.47 -0.43 -10.81
CA PHE A 57 -11.60 -0.79 -9.95
C PHE A 57 -11.13 -1.33 -8.60
N SER A 58 -10.11 -2.21 -8.59
CA SER A 58 -9.51 -2.71 -7.35
C SER A 58 -8.97 -1.57 -6.47
N LEU A 59 -8.23 -0.61 -7.07
CA LEU A 59 -7.70 0.57 -6.37
C LEU A 59 -8.81 1.50 -5.87
N GLY A 60 -9.85 1.73 -6.66
CA GLY A 60 -11.03 2.48 -6.24
C GLY A 60 -11.75 1.85 -5.04
N MET A 61 -11.87 0.51 -5.06
CA MET A 61 -12.47 -0.24 -3.96
C MET A 61 -11.61 -0.20 -2.69
N THR A 62 -10.26 -0.08 -2.79
CA THR A 62 -9.42 0.14 -1.60
C THR A 62 -9.73 1.47 -0.91
N ALA A 63 -10.02 2.53 -1.67
CA ALA A 63 -10.45 3.79 -1.07
C ALA A 63 -11.80 3.66 -0.36
N GLY A 64 -12.77 2.99 -0.98
CA GLY A 64 -14.06 2.68 -0.36
C GLY A 64 -13.91 1.84 0.91
N GLY A 65 -13.07 0.83 0.87
CA GLY A 65 -12.72 -0.02 2.01
C GLY A 65 -12.08 0.77 3.16
N GLY A 66 -11.17 1.68 2.84
CA GLY A 66 -10.52 2.55 3.83
C GLY A 66 -11.52 3.42 4.61
N VAL A 67 -12.52 3.97 3.92
CA VAL A 67 -13.62 4.72 4.55
C VAL A 67 -14.54 3.79 5.35
N LEU A 68 -15.02 2.72 4.73
CA LEU A 68 -15.96 1.78 5.35
C LEU A 68 -15.37 1.16 6.63
N PHE A 69 -14.21 0.53 6.51
CA PHE A 69 -13.59 -0.17 7.65
C PHE A 69 -12.97 0.79 8.66
N GLY A 70 -12.56 2.00 8.26
CA GLY A 70 -12.17 3.05 9.20
C GLY A 70 -13.31 3.42 10.14
N VAL A 71 -14.50 3.67 9.58
CA VAL A 71 -15.72 3.95 10.35
C VAL A 71 -16.12 2.77 11.25
N LEU A 72 -16.06 1.56 10.71
CA LEU A 72 -16.37 0.35 11.47
C LEU A 72 -15.35 0.11 12.60
N ALA A 73 -14.06 0.40 12.38
CA ALA A 73 -13.02 0.28 13.38
C ALA A 73 -13.21 1.26 14.55
N ASP A 74 -13.66 2.47 14.27
CA ASP A 74 -13.99 3.45 15.31
C ASP A 74 -15.18 2.99 16.16
N ARG A 75 -16.17 2.34 15.56
CA ARG A 75 -17.37 1.87 16.25
C ARG A 75 -17.20 0.54 16.98
N PHE A 76 -16.55 -0.43 16.35
CA PHE A 76 -16.49 -1.84 16.83
C PHE A 76 -15.14 -2.23 17.42
N GLY A 77 -14.11 -1.39 17.27
CA GLY A 77 -12.74 -1.65 17.70
C GLY A 77 -11.79 -1.95 16.55
N ARG A 78 -10.51 -1.74 16.79
CA ARG A 78 -9.46 -1.92 15.77
C ARG A 78 -9.24 -3.41 15.47
N ARG A 79 -9.17 -4.21 16.54
CA ARG A 79 -8.90 -5.64 16.45
C ARG A 79 -9.91 -6.43 15.60
N PRO A 80 -11.25 -6.40 15.87
CA PRO A 80 -12.20 -7.17 15.07
C PRO A 80 -12.21 -6.72 13.61
N ILE A 81 -12.04 -5.43 13.35
CA ILE A 81 -12.03 -4.92 11.98
C ILE A 81 -10.79 -5.39 11.23
N LEU A 82 -9.60 -5.37 11.85
CA LEU A 82 -8.39 -5.96 11.25
C LEU A 82 -8.55 -7.46 10.94
N GLN A 83 -9.36 -8.20 11.70
CA GLN A 83 -9.66 -9.59 11.37
C GLN A 83 -10.60 -9.70 10.17
N ILE A 84 -11.65 -8.87 10.13
CA ILE A 84 -12.62 -8.87 9.03
C ILE A 84 -11.95 -8.44 7.73
N THR A 85 -11.10 -7.40 7.75
CA THR A 85 -10.41 -6.91 6.55
C THR A 85 -9.52 -7.98 5.94
N ILE A 86 -8.69 -8.65 6.75
CA ILE A 86 -7.80 -9.69 6.24
C ILE A 86 -8.55 -10.90 5.70
N LEU A 87 -9.65 -11.32 6.37
CA LEU A 87 -10.53 -12.39 5.88
C LEU A 87 -11.20 -12.00 4.56
N THR A 88 -11.65 -10.75 4.44
CA THR A 88 -12.32 -10.24 3.24
C THR A 88 -11.38 -10.27 2.04
N TYR A 89 -10.17 -9.73 2.16
CA TYR A 89 -9.26 -9.73 1.02
C TYR A 89 -8.68 -11.12 0.74
N SER A 90 -8.40 -11.94 1.76
CA SER A 90 -7.93 -13.30 1.55
C SER A 90 -8.95 -14.15 0.80
N LEU A 91 -10.22 -14.07 1.17
CA LEU A 91 -11.30 -14.74 0.45
C LEU A 91 -11.40 -14.22 -0.99
N GLY A 92 -11.38 -12.90 -1.17
CA GLY A 92 -11.40 -12.29 -2.49
C GLY A 92 -10.26 -12.79 -3.38
N THR A 93 -9.03 -12.85 -2.84
CA THR A 93 -7.85 -13.34 -3.55
C THR A 93 -7.98 -14.80 -3.94
N VAL A 94 -8.38 -15.68 -3.02
CA VAL A 94 -8.63 -17.10 -3.34
C VAL A 94 -9.67 -17.24 -4.43
N MET A 95 -10.78 -16.51 -4.33
CA MET A 95 -11.89 -16.57 -5.28
C MET A 95 -11.55 -15.97 -6.65
N CYS A 96 -10.57 -15.07 -6.75
CA CYS A 96 -10.03 -14.65 -8.05
C CYS A 96 -9.50 -15.86 -8.83
N GLY A 97 -8.89 -16.84 -8.19
CA GLY A 97 -8.41 -18.07 -8.84
C GLY A 97 -9.52 -18.92 -9.47
N PHE A 98 -10.76 -18.76 -9.04
CA PHE A 98 -11.94 -19.44 -9.61
C PHE A 98 -12.69 -18.59 -10.64
N SER A 99 -12.21 -17.40 -10.99
CA SER A 99 -12.86 -16.51 -11.94
C SER A 99 -12.80 -17.09 -13.35
N THR A 100 -13.97 -17.06 -14.06
CA THR A 100 -14.13 -17.56 -15.42
C THR A 100 -14.53 -16.46 -16.41
N SER A 101 -14.71 -15.23 -15.94
CA SER A 101 -15.11 -14.08 -16.75
C SER A 101 -14.59 -12.78 -16.16
N LEU A 102 -14.57 -11.71 -16.97
CA LEU A 102 -14.27 -10.35 -16.51
C LEU A 102 -15.15 -9.94 -15.32
N GLY A 103 -16.45 -10.21 -15.38
CA GLY A 103 -17.40 -9.84 -14.32
C GLY A 103 -17.10 -10.52 -12.99
N SER A 104 -16.77 -11.84 -13.00
CA SER A 104 -16.37 -12.55 -11.77
C SER A 104 -15.04 -12.06 -11.24
N LEU A 105 -14.09 -11.76 -12.11
CA LEU A 105 -12.78 -11.22 -11.71
C LEU A 105 -12.92 -9.82 -11.10
N LEU A 106 -13.69 -8.93 -11.73
CA LEU A 106 -14.00 -7.59 -11.19
C LEU A 106 -14.66 -7.67 -9.82
N PHE A 107 -15.65 -8.54 -9.65
CA PHE A 107 -16.33 -8.70 -8.37
C PHE A 107 -15.35 -9.10 -7.27
N TRP A 108 -14.56 -10.15 -7.48
CA TRP A 108 -13.64 -10.65 -6.45
C TRP A 108 -12.45 -9.71 -6.21
N ARG A 109 -11.94 -9.05 -7.25
CA ARG A 109 -10.94 -7.97 -7.10
C ARG A 109 -11.50 -6.77 -6.36
N GLY A 110 -12.78 -6.46 -6.53
CA GLY A 110 -13.48 -5.47 -5.73
C GLY A 110 -13.58 -5.84 -4.26
N VAL A 111 -13.94 -7.09 -3.95
CA VAL A 111 -13.96 -7.63 -2.58
C VAL A 111 -12.55 -7.57 -1.95
N THR A 112 -11.52 -8.00 -2.70
CA THR A 112 -10.13 -7.90 -2.27
C THR A 112 -9.75 -6.46 -1.96
N GLY A 113 -10.03 -5.53 -2.89
CA GLY A 113 -9.73 -4.11 -2.71
C GLY A 113 -10.39 -3.53 -1.47
N LEU A 114 -11.67 -3.82 -1.21
CA LEU A 114 -12.36 -3.39 0.01
C LEU A 114 -11.62 -3.84 1.27
N GLY A 115 -11.24 -5.12 1.34
CA GLY A 115 -10.51 -5.66 2.49
C GLY A 115 -9.18 -4.95 2.71
N VAL A 116 -8.35 -4.84 1.67
CA VAL A 116 -7.04 -4.16 1.70
C VAL A 116 -7.16 -2.71 2.18
N GLY A 117 -8.19 -1.98 1.72
CA GLY A 117 -8.38 -0.57 2.11
C GLY A 117 -8.51 -0.34 3.61
N GLY A 118 -9.14 -1.28 4.33
CA GLY A 118 -9.34 -1.17 5.77
C GLY A 118 -8.12 -1.51 6.63
N GLU A 119 -7.17 -2.24 6.08
CA GLU A 119 -6.02 -2.76 6.83
C GLU A 119 -5.07 -1.66 7.28
N TRP A 120 -4.66 -0.78 6.36
CA TRP A 120 -3.66 0.26 6.65
C TRP A 120 -4.07 1.20 7.78
N GLY A 121 -5.28 1.75 7.70
CA GLY A 121 -5.78 2.69 8.71
C GLY A 121 -5.89 2.08 10.09
N SER A 122 -6.46 0.87 10.16
CA SER A 122 -6.66 0.16 11.42
C SER A 122 -5.34 -0.32 12.04
N GLY A 123 -4.39 -0.79 11.22
CA GLY A 123 -3.07 -1.25 11.68
C GLY A 123 -2.21 -0.10 12.21
N HIS A 124 -2.10 1.00 11.47
CA HIS A 124 -1.36 2.18 11.91
C HIS A 124 -1.97 2.81 13.17
N THR A 125 -3.31 2.88 13.23
CA THR A 125 -4.00 3.40 14.43
C THR A 125 -3.72 2.53 15.65
N LEU A 126 -3.76 1.19 15.49
CA LEU A 126 -3.46 0.28 16.59
C LEU A 126 -2.04 0.48 17.10
N ILE A 127 -1.03 0.61 16.23
CA ILE A 127 0.35 0.92 16.62
C ILE A 127 0.43 2.29 17.31
N ALA A 128 -0.21 3.31 16.76
CA ALA A 128 -0.19 4.66 17.33
C ALA A 128 -0.86 4.75 18.72
N GLU A 129 -1.85 3.91 18.97
CA GLU A 129 -2.59 3.88 20.24
C GLU A 129 -1.94 2.97 21.31
N THR A 130 -1.18 1.94 20.90
CA THR A 130 -0.61 0.95 21.83
C THR A 130 0.86 1.18 22.14
N PHE A 131 1.63 1.78 21.22
CA PHE A 131 3.07 1.97 21.43
C PHE A 131 3.42 3.30 22.13
N PRO A 132 4.55 3.34 22.88
CA PRO A 132 5.00 4.55 23.57
C PRO A 132 5.16 5.74 22.61
N PRO A 133 4.73 6.96 23.00
CA PRO A 133 4.74 8.15 22.13
C PRO A 133 6.10 8.42 21.47
N ARG A 134 7.20 8.25 22.23
CA ARG A 134 8.57 8.47 21.74
C ARG A 134 9.03 7.50 20.64
N ARG A 135 8.39 6.33 20.51
CA ARG A 135 8.80 5.26 19.58
C ARG A 135 7.77 4.97 18.50
N ARG A 136 6.61 5.63 18.49
CA ARG A 136 5.53 5.40 17.51
C ARG A 136 5.98 5.57 16.07
N GLY A 137 6.78 6.60 15.79
CA GLY A 137 7.33 6.82 14.45
C GLY A 137 8.21 5.67 13.98
N HIS A 138 9.11 5.18 14.84
CA HIS A 138 9.98 4.05 14.54
C HIS A 138 9.19 2.76 14.23
N PHE A 139 8.20 2.43 15.06
CA PHE A 139 7.39 1.22 14.85
C PHE A 139 6.39 1.36 13.70
N GLY A 140 5.89 2.57 13.43
CA GLY A 140 5.14 2.86 12.21
C GLY A 140 5.97 2.67 10.95
N ALA A 141 7.21 3.14 10.92
CA ALA A 141 8.14 2.92 9.82
C ALA A 141 8.50 1.44 9.65
N LEU A 142 8.69 0.72 10.76
CA LEU A 142 8.93 -0.73 10.72
C LEU A 142 7.71 -1.49 10.16
N MET A 143 6.48 -1.13 10.57
CA MET A 143 5.28 -1.69 9.94
C MET A 143 5.26 -1.39 8.43
N GLN A 144 5.59 -0.18 8.04
CA GLN A 144 5.58 0.25 6.64
C GLN A 144 6.56 -0.55 5.77
N SER A 145 7.67 -1.06 6.33
CA SER A 145 8.64 -1.91 5.60
C SER A 145 8.05 -3.24 5.10
N GLY A 146 6.87 -3.63 5.56
CA GLY A 146 6.11 -4.76 5.01
C GLY A 146 5.75 -4.58 3.54
N ALA A 147 5.48 -3.33 3.09
CA ALA A 147 5.09 -3.05 1.71
C ALA A 147 6.14 -3.47 0.67
N PRO A 148 7.41 -3.00 0.70
CA PRO A 148 8.42 -3.43 -0.26
C PRO A 148 8.70 -4.95 -0.21
N LEU A 149 8.60 -5.57 0.95
CA LEU A 149 8.76 -7.03 1.06
C LEU A 149 7.57 -7.76 0.45
N GLY A 150 6.34 -7.23 0.56
CA GLY A 150 5.16 -7.73 -0.13
C GLY A 150 5.30 -7.66 -1.65
N VAL A 151 5.80 -6.52 -2.16
CA VAL A 151 6.12 -6.36 -3.60
C VAL A 151 7.17 -7.39 -4.04
N GLY A 152 8.24 -7.56 -3.26
CA GLY A 152 9.27 -8.55 -3.56
C GLY A 152 8.73 -9.98 -3.58
N LEU A 153 7.87 -10.33 -2.64
CA LEU A 153 7.20 -11.64 -2.60
C LEU A 153 6.28 -11.83 -3.81
N ALA A 154 5.54 -10.79 -4.22
CA ALA A 154 4.71 -10.83 -5.42
C ALA A 154 5.54 -11.07 -6.69
N ALA A 155 6.70 -10.40 -6.81
CA ALA A 155 7.62 -10.63 -7.91
C ALA A 155 8.12 -12.08 -7.94
N VAL A 156 8.52 -12.64 -6.79
CA VAL A 156 8.97 -14.03 -6.68
C VAL A 156 7.85 -15.00 -7.07
N MET A 157 6.65 -14.83 -6.53
CA MET A 157 5.52 -15.71 -6.86
C MET A 157 5.09 -15.58 -8.33
N GLY A 158 5.02 -14.36 -8.84
CA GLY A 158 4.67 -14.11 -10.26
C GLY A 158 5.69 -14.65 -11.24
N THR A 159 6.99 -14.65 -10.88
CA THR A 159 8.05 -15.05 -11.81
C THR A 159 8.46 -16.53 -11.70
N LEU A 160 8.36 -17.13 -10.52
CA LEU A 160 8.80 -18.51 -10.28
C LEU A 160 7.63 -19.48 -10.17
N PHE A 161 6.59 -19.11 -9.43
CA PHE A 161 5.45 -20.00 -9.17
C PHE A 161 4.44 -20.00 -10.31
N THR A 162 4.08 -18.80 -10.81
CA THR A 162 3.05 -18.67 -11.83
C THR A 162 3.36 -19.41 -13.15
N PRO A 163 4.60 -19.36 -13.71
CA PRO A 163 4.92 -20.10 -14.92
C PRO A 163 4.82 -21.63 -14.77
N ALA A 164 4.97 -22.14 -13.54
CA ALA A 164 4.91 -23.58 -13.26
C ALA A 164 3.51 -24.09 -12.98
N TYR A 165 2.66 -23.27 -12.31
CA TYR A 165 1.36 -23.72 -11.79
C TYR A 165 0.17 -22.91 -12.31
N GLY A 166 0.42 -21.84 -13.07
CA GLY A 166 -0.59 -20.95 -13.63
C GLY A 166 -1.15 -19.94 -12.62
N TRP A 167 -1.81 -18.90 -13.15
CA TRP A 167 -2.31 -17.77 -12.36
C TRP A 167 -3.42 -18.17 -11.35
N ARG A 168 -4.24 -19.18 -11.69
CA ARG A 168 -5.31 -19.65 -10.80
C ARG A 168 -4.74 -20.24 -9.50
N ALA A 169 -3.79 -21.15 -9.62
CA ALA A 169 -3.11 -21.75 -8.48
C ALA A 169 -2.36 -20.67 -7.67
N THR A 170 -1.76 -19.70 -8.37
CA THR A 170 -1.08 -18.58 -7.71
C THR A 170 -2.02 -17.79 -6.83
N PHE A 171 -3.21 -17.40 -7.29
CA PHE A 171 -4.19 -16.70 -6.45
C PHE A 171 -4.67 -17.54 -5.27
N ILE A 172 -4.99 -18.83 -5.50
CA ILE A 172 -5.48 -19.71 -4.44
C ILE A 172 -4.42 -19.85 -3.33
N VAL A 173 -3.18 -20.15 -3.70
CA VAL A 173 -2.07 -20.30 -2.73
C VAL A 173 -1.78 -18.96 -2.03
N SER A 174 -1.90 -17.84 -2.73
CA SER A 174 -1.61 -16.49 -2.22
C SER A 174 -2.57 -16.03 -1.12
N GLY A 175 -3.83 -16.47 -1.16
CA GLY A 175 -4.79 -16.13 -0.12
C GLY A 175 -4.59 -16.90 1.20
N LEU A 176 -3.95 -18.07 1.18
CA LEU A 176 -3.82 -18.94 2.36
C LEU A 176 -2.98 -18.34 3.49
N PRO A 177 -1.79 -17.73 3.26
CA PRO A 177 -0.99 -17.16 4.34
C PRO A 177 -1.71 -16.05 5.10
N ALA A 178 -2.51 -15.23 4.42
CA ALA A 178 -3.28 -14.18 5.06
C ALA A 178 -4.38 -14.75 5.98
N LEU A 179 -4.96 -15.90 5.66
CA LEU A 179 -5.88 -16.61 6.56
C LEU A 179 -5.18 -17.07 7.85
N LEU A 180 -3.91 -17.48 7.78
CA LEU A 180 -3.12 -17.81 8.97
C LEU A 180 -2.90 -16.57 9.85
N VAL A 181 -2.55 -15.43 9.25
CA VAL A 181 -2.41 -14.15 9.98
C VAL A 181 -3.72 -13.79 10.68
N ALA A 182 -4.88 -13.98 10.03
CA ALA A 182 -6.18 -13.74 10.64
C ALA A 182 -6.42 -14.64 11.88
N ALA A 183 -6.02 -15.91 11.82
CA ALA A 183 -6.15 -16.82 12.96
C ALA A 183 -5.30 -16.37 14.17
N PHE A 184 -4.04 -15.94 13.92
CA PHE A 184 -3.16 -15.45 14.98
C PHE A 184 -3.57 -14.10 15.57
N ARG A 185 -4.32 -13.27 14.83
CA ARG A 185 -4.85 -11.99 15.33
C ARG A 185 -5.87 -12.14 16.45
N LYS A 186 -6.48 -13.29 16.64
CA LYS A 186 -7.39 -13.54 17.77
C LYS A 186 -6.75 -13.28 19.15
N GLY A 187 -5.41 -13.38 19.24
CA GLY A 187 -4.65 -13.15 20.48
C GLY A 187 -4.16 -11.71 20.69
N ILE A 188 -4.45 -10.75 19.80
CA ILE A 188 -4.05 -9.35 19.97
C ILE A 188 -5.00 -8.65 20.95
N PRO A 189 -4.51 -7.86 21.94
CA PRO A 189 -5.36 -7.03 22.75
C PRO A 189 -5.95 -5.88 21.93
N GLU A 190 -7.11 -5.36 22.34
CA GLU A 190 -7.68 -4.14 21.79
C GLU A 190 -6.89 -2.90 22.30
N SER A 191 -7.10 -1.75 21.69
CA SER A 191 -6.53 -0.49 22.13
C SER A 191 -7.16 -0.03 23.45
N ASP A 192 -6.34 0.12 24.50
CA ASP A 192 -6.77 0.67 25.79
C ASP A 192 -7.38 2.08 25.63
N LEU A 193 -6.83 2.89 24.71
CA LEU A 193 -7.35 4.24 24.42
C LEU A 193 -8.73 4.19 23.77
N TRP A 194 -8.97 3.22 22.90
CA TRP A 194 -10.29 3.03 22.30
C TRP A 194 -11.31 2.58 23.35
N GLU A 195 -10.95 1.64 24.22
CA GLU A 195 -11.83 1.19 25.29
C GLU A 195 -12.21 2.32 26.25
N LEU A 196 -11.26 3.18 26.62
CA LEU A 196 -11.52 4.36 27.45
C LEU A 196 -12.49 5.32 26.75
N ARG A 197 -12.22 5.70 25.51
CA ARG A 197 -13.09 6.59 24.73
C ARG A 197 -14.50 6.02 24.57
N ARG A 198 -14.62 4.72 24.40
CA ARG A 198 -15.92 4.04 24.29
C ARG A 198 -16.71 4.15 25.60
N ARG A 199 -16.05 4.01 26.75
CA ARG A 199 -16.67 4.18 28.07
C ARG A 199 -17.11 5.63 28.32
N GLU A 200 -16.27 6.60 27.96
CA GLU A 200 -16.56 8.04 28.12
C GLU A 200 -17.68 8.53 27.18
N ALA A 201 -17.74 8.03 25.95
CA ALA A 201 -18.69 8.51 24.94
C ALA A 201 -20.11 7.94 25.06
N GLY A 202 -20.37 7.02 25.99
CA GLY A 202 -21.72 6.44 26.16
C GLY A 202 -22.34 5.83 24.89
N GLY A 203 -21.51 5.50 23.89
CA GLY A 203 -21.95 4.87 22.63
C GLY A 203 -22.38 5.79 21.49
N GLY A 204 -22.30 7.11 21.65
CA GLY A 204 -22.89 8.10 20.73
C GLY A 204 -21.95 8.97 19.90
N GLN A 205 -20.77 8.48 19.47
CA GLN A 205 -19.89 9.28 18.61
C GLN A 205 -20.53 9.55 17.24
N ARG A 206 -20.75 10.84 16.90
CA ARG A 206 -21.21 11.23 15.56
C ARG A 206 -20.09 11.03 14.54
N LEU A 207 -20.32 10.12 13.61
CA LEU A 207 -19.49 9.87 12.45
C LEU A 207 -19.51 11.08 11.50
N GLY A 208 -18.35 11.61 11.10
CA GLY A 208 -18.22 12.57 10.00
C GLY A 208 -17.89 14.01 10.35
N ALA A 209 -17.99 14.46 11.62
CA ALA A 209 -17.63 15.83 11.99
C ALA A 209 -16.14 16.20 11.69
N PRO A 210 -15.15 15.34 11.87
CA PRO A 210 -13.76 15.66 11.55
C PRO A 210 -13.48 15.90 10.06
N LEU A 211 -14.13 15.13 9.16
CA LEU A 211 -13.92 15.27 7.71
C LEU A 211 -14.44 16.62 7.19
N ALA A 212 -15.61 17.05 7.64
CA ALA A 212 -16.17 18.36 7.29
C ALA A 212 -15.27 19.53 7.75
N ALA A 213 -14.52 19.36 8.84
CA ALA A 213 -13.60 20.38 9.35
C ALA A 213 -12.39 20.60 8.42
N LEU A 214 -11.98 19.60 7.62
CA LEU A 214 -10.88 19.73 6.65
C LEU A 214 -11.21 20.69 5.49
N PHE A 215 -12.51 20.88 5.22
CA PHE A 215 -12.97 21.77 4.17
C PHE A 215 -13.31 23.19 4.68
N ARG A 216 -13.07 23.48 5.98
CA ARG A 216 -13.37 24.77 6.60
C ARG A 216 -12.11 25.56 6.91
N GLY A 217 -12.16 26.90 6.68
CA GLY A 217 -11.13 27.85 7.14
C GLY A 217 -9.74 27.67 6.52
N GLY A 218 -8.70 28.09 7.25
CA GLY A 218 -7.31 28.14 6.81
C GLY A 218 -6.64 26.77 6.53
N ILE A 219 -7.25 25.66 6.95
CA ILE A 219 -6.71 24.31 6.78
C ILE A 219 -6.94 23.77 5.36
N ARG A 220 -7.97 24.29 4.65
CA ARG A 220 -8.37 23.84 3.29
C ARG A 220 -7.20 23.86 2.31
N GLY A 221 -6.39 24.92 2.30
CA GLY A 221 -5.24 25.04 1.40
C GLY A 221 -4.16 23.99 1.68
N THR A 222 -3.88 23.72 2.95
CA THR A 222 -2.91 22.69 3.38
C THR A 222 -3.44 21.29 3.04
N ALA A 223 -4.72 21.03 3.27
CA ALA A 223 -5.36 19.75 2.95
C ALA A 223 -5.34 19.48 1.44
N PHE A 224 -5.60 20.49 0.61
CA PHE A 224 -5.52 20.37 -0.85
C PHE A 224 -4.09 20.08 -1.32
N LYS A 225 -3.08 20.81 -0.83
CA LYS A 225 -1.68 20.56 -1.17
C LYS A 225 -1.21 19.17 -0.74
N ALA A 226 -1.61 18.72 0.44
CA ALA A 226 -1.31 17.38 0.93
C ALA A 226 -1.97 16.30 0.04
N LEU A 227 -3.22 16.49 -0.37
CA LEU A 227 -3.91 15.58 -1.29
C LEU A 227 -3.21 15.52 -2.65
N VAL A 228 -2.87 16.66 -3.26
CA VAL A 228 -2.16 16.69 -4.54
C VAL A 228 -0.82 15.98 -4.45
N LEU A 229 -0.05 16.23 -3.39
CA LEU A 229 1.22 15.55 -3.16
C LEU A 229 1.04 14.03 -3.01
N ALA A 230 0.02 13.61 -2.26
CA ALA A 230 -0.30 12.20 -2.11
C ALA A 230 -0.70 11.54 -3.43
N VAL A 231 -1.54 12.19 -4.22
CA VAL A 231 -1.97 11.70 -5.54
C VAL A 231 -0.77 11.53 -6.47
N LEU A 232 0.07 12.56 -6.62
CA LEU A 232 1.23 12.51 -7.51
C LEU A 232 2.24 11.44 -7.09
N ASN A 233 2.54 11.34 -5.80
CA ASN A 233 3.46 10.34 -5.29
C ASN A 233 2.89 8.92 -5.43
N MET A 234 1.60 8.72 -5.16
CA MET A 234 0.93 7.44 -5.39
C MET A 234 0.92 7.07 -6.87
N SER A 235 0.63 8.00 -7.77
CA SER A 235 0.62 7.71 -9.21
C SER A 235 1.98 7.23 -9.70
N ALA A 236 3.08 7.86 -9.26
CA ALA A 236 4.43 7.42 -9.57
C ALA A 236 4.74 6.03 -9.00
N TYR A 237 4.31 5.76 -7.76
CA TYR A 237 4.47 4.46 -7.12
C TYR A 237 3.71 3.34 -7.87
N TRP A 238 2.40 3.57 -8.15
CA TRP A 238 1.58 2.58 -8.86
C TRP A 238 2.05 2.35 -10.29
N PHE A 239 2.52 3.41 -10.99
CA PHE A 239 3.19 3.24 -12.26
C PHE A 239 4.36 2.25 -12.13
N THR A 240 5.23 2.46 -11.16
CA THR A 240 6.45 1.65 -10.98
C THR A 240 6.14 0.18 -10.68
N TYR A 241 5.17 -0.13 -9.85
CA TYR A 241 4.97 -1.50 -9.38
C TYR A 241 3.83 -2.24 -10.06
N VAL A 242 2.90 -1.55 -10.68
CA VAL A 242 1.74 -2.17 -11.34
C VAL A 242 1.90 -2.19 -12.86
N TRP A 243 2.39 -1.10 -13.45
CA TRP A 243 2.49 -0.95 -14.91
C TRP A 243 3.86 -1.31 -15.46
N PHE A 244 4.90 -0.96 -14.76
CA PHE A 244 6.26 -1.14 -15.25
C PHE A 244 6.62 -2.61 -15.52
N PRO A 245 6.16 -3.63 -14.74
CA PRO A 245 6.34 -5.03 -15.12
C PRO A 245 5.72 -5.39 -16.48
N GLY A 246 4.49 -4.92 -16.74
CA GLY A 246 3.81 -5.10 -18.02
C GLY A 246 4.53 -4.40 -19.17
N TYR A 247 4.93 -3.14 -18.96
CA TYR A 247 5.73 -2.38 -19.92
C TYR A 247 7.03 -3.11 -20.30
N LEU A 248 7.75 -3.68 -19.35
CA LEU A 248 8.97 -4.44 -19.62
C LEU A 248 8.69 -5.69 -20.46
N GLN A 249 7.53 -6.32 -20.27
CA GLN A 249 7.14 -7.53 -21.00
C GLN A 249 6.61 -7.20 -22.42
N GLU A 250 5.67 -6.29 -22.53
CA GLU A 250 4.94 -5.98 -23.76
C GLU A 250 5.74 -5.10 -24.71
N GLU A 251 6.35 -4.01 -24.21
CA GLU A 251 7.04 -3.02 -25.04
C GLU A 251 8.54 -3.32 -25.20
N ARG A 252 9.14 -3.98 -24.22
CA ARG A 252 10.59 -4.27 -24.22
C ARG A 252 10.92 -5.76 -24.40
N GLY A 253 9.92 -6.59 -24.63
CA GLY A 253 10.06 -8.02 -24.99
C GLY A 253 10.72 -8.87 -23.90
N MET A 254 10.67 -8.44 -22.64
CA MET A 254 11.25 -9.21 -21.55
C MET A 254 10.35 -10.39 -21.15
N THR A 255 10.98 -11.48 -20.75
CA THR A 255 10.24 -12.59 -20.12
C THR A 255 9.71 -12.17 -18.75
N VAL A 256 8.63 -12.81 -18.29
CA VAL A 256 8.05 -12.59 -16.94
C VAL A 256 9.13 -12.74 -15.87
N ALA A 257 9.95 -13.79 -15.95
CA ALA A 257 11.04 -14.03 -15.00
C ALA A 257 12.06 -12.87 -14.99
N ARG A 258 12.45 -12.37 -16.15
CA ARG A 258 13.41 -11.27 -16.26
C ARG A 258 12.85 -9.96 -15.72
N SER A 259 11.60 -9.63 -16.07
CA SER A 259 10.94 -8.42 -15.54
C SER A 259 10.82 -8.45 -14.01
N GLY A 260 10.48 -9.61 -13.42
CA GLY A 260 10.42 -9.77 -11.97
C GLY A 260 11.76 -9.59 -11.27
N ILE A 261 12.86 -10.12 -11.84
CA ILE A 261 14.22 -9.90 -11.28
C ILE A 261 14.55 -8.39 -11.25
N TRP A 262 14.18 -7.64 -12.28
CA TRP A 262 14.38 -6.20 -12.32
C TRP A 262 13.55 -5.46 -11.27
N ILE A 263 12.31 -5.89 -11.04
CA ILE A 263 11.48 -5.34 -9.95
C ILE A 263 12.11 -5.60 -8.58
N LEU A 264 12.76 -6.76 -8.36
CA LEU A 264 13.50 -7.00 -7.11
C LEU A 264 14.65 -6.01 -6.87
N VAL A 265 15.28 -5.51 -7.92
CA VAL A 265 16.30 -4.44 -7.81
C VAL A 265 15.66 -3.13 -7.32
N ILE A 266 14.48 -2.78 -7.85
CA ILE A 266 13.70 -1.62 -7.38
C ILE A 266 13.33 -1.79 -5.90
N VAL A 267 12.85 -2.98 -5.52
CA VAL A 267 12.50 -3.31 -4.12
C VAL A 267 13.72 -3.19 -3.19
N ALA A 268 14.89 -3.67 -3.62
CA ALA A 268 16.12 -3.50 -2.85
C ALA A 268 16.47 -2.01 -2.66
N GLY A 269 16.35 -1.22 -3.73
CA GLY A 269 16.49 0.24 -3.67
C GLY A 269 15.48 0.89 -2.73
N GLU A 270 14.22 0.44 -2.74
CA GLU A 270 13.17 0.94 -1.84
C GLU A 270 13.52 0.68 -0.37
N LEU A 271 14.01 -0.51 -0.02
CA LEU A 271 14.46 -0.80 1.34
C LEU A 271 15.60 0.13 1.78
N VAL A 272 16.55 0.42 0.90
CA VAL A 272 17.60 1.42 1.16
C VAL A 272 16.98 2.81 1.34
N GLY A 273 16.04 3.19 0.48
CA GLY A 273 15.30 4.45 0.57
C GLY A 273 14.58 4.61 1.91
N TYR A 274 13.87 3.56 2.36
CA TYR A 274 13.18 3.53 3.66
C TYR A 274 14.16 3.67 4.83
N ALA A 275 15.31 2.99 4.78
CA ALA A 275 16.31 3.05 5.84
C ALA A 275 17.01 4.41 5.93
N THR A 276 17.21 5.09 4.80
CA THR A 276 18.01 6.32 4.72
C THR A 276 17.19 7.60 4.79
N PHE A 277 15.93 7.58 4.35
CA PHE A 277 15.08 8.78 4.25
C PHE A 277 14.96 9.52 5.58
N GLY A 278 14.73 8.80 6.69
CA GLY A 278 14.60 9.41 8.02
C GLY A 278 15.83 10.22 8.40
N THR A 279 17.00 9.62 8.30
CA THR A 279 18.29 10.26 8.60
C THR A 279 18.57 11.46 7.70
N VAL A 280 18.37 11.31 6.38
CA VAL A 280 18.54 12.41 5.41
C VAL A 280 17.55 13.53 5.72
N SER A 281 16.31 13.20 6.03
CA SER A 281 15.25 14.14 6.36
C SER A 281 15.54 14.93 7.65
N ASP A 282 16.18 14.31 8.64
CA ASP A 282 16.58 14.99 9.86
C ASP A 282 17.79 15.92 9.62
N TRP A 283 18.66 15.59 8.65
CA TRP A 283 19.86 16.38 8.33
C TRP A 283 19.57 17.59 7.42
N ILE A 284 18.84 17.42 6.31
CA ILE A 284 18.58 18.50 5.32
C ILE A 284 17.16 19.09 5.39
N GLY A 285 16.34 18.60 6.31
CA GLY A 285 14.94 19.01 6.50
C GLY A 285 13.95 18.23 5.61
N ARG A 286 12.70 18.13 6.08
CA ARG A 286 11.62 17.32 5.49
C ARG A 286 11.39 17.64 4.00
N LYS A 287 11.25 18.92 3.67
CA LYS A 287 10.98 19.37 2.28
C LYS A 287 12.11 19.02 1.34
N SER A 288 13.36 19.31 1.72
CA SER A 288 14.54 19.05 0.88
C SER A 288 14.75 17.56 0.66
N ALA A 289 14.61 16.74 1.70
CA ALA A 289 14.69 15.29 1.60
C ALA A 289 13.61 14.73 0.67
N PHE A 290 12.36 15.14 0.84
CA PHE A 290 11.26 14.70 -0.04
C PHE A 290 11.55 15.07 -1.49
N THR A 291 12.00 16.30 -1.76
CA THR A 291 12.36 16.74 -3.11
C THR A 291 13.51 15.91 -3.69
N LEU A 292 14.56 15.65 -2.91
CA LEU A 292 15.70 14.84 -3.35
C LEU A 292 15.26 13.45 -3.80
N TYR A 293 14.49 12.76 -2.95
CA TYR A 293 14.03 11.39 -3.26
C TYR A 293 13.04 11.37 -4.44
N ALA A 294 12.16 12.37 -4.54
CA ALA A 294 11.27 12.50 -5.69
C ALA A 294 12.06 12.73 -7.00
N VAL A 295 13.13 13.53 -6.97
CA VAL A 295 14.03 13.74 -8.12
C VAL A 295 14.75 12.43 -8.48
N LEU A 296 15.28 11.68 -7.51
CA LEU A 296 15.91 10.38 -7.76
C LEU A 296 14.94 9.41 -8.46
N MET A 297 13.71 9.32 -7.97
CA MET A 297 12.67 8.48 -8.59
C MET A 297 12.37 8.94 -10.03
N SER A 298 12.17 10.25 -10.21
CA SER A 298 11.85 10.82 -11.53
C SER A 298 12.97 10.62 -12.54
N CYS A 299 14.23 10.82 -12.13
CA CYS A 299 15.40 10.56 -12.98
C CYS A 299 15.49 9.08 -13.36
N GLY A 300 15.30 8.17 -12.39
CA GLY A 300 15.29 6.74 -12.65
C GLY A 300 14.19 6.33 -13.63
N LEU A 301 12.96 6.81 -13.44
CA LEU A 301 11.84 6.55 -14.35
C LEU A 301 12.10 7.14 -15.74
N ALA A 302 12.60 8.36 -15.85
CA ALA A 302 12.94 8.98 -17.14
C ALA A 302 14.01 8.16 -17.88
N LEU A 303 15.03 7.68 -17.20
CA LEU A 303 16.05 6.80 -17.80
C LEU A 303 15.42 5.51 -18.33
N LEU A 304 14.51 4.88 -17.57
CA LEU A 304 13.89 3.61 -17.91
C LEU A 304 12.79 3.72 -18.99
N THR A 305 12.22 4.90 -19.20
CA THR A 305 11.15 5.10 -20.19
C THR A 305 11.65 5.87 -21.42
N LEU A 306 12.20 7.08 -21.24
CA LEU A 306 12.59 7.98 -22.31
C LEU A 306 13.97 7.66 -22.90
N PHE A 307 14.90 7.17 -22.09
CA PHE A 307 16.28 6.90 -22.48
C PHE A 307 16.63 5.41 -22.50
N TRP A 308 15.60 4.56 -22.67
CA TRP A 308 15.76 3.10 -22.67
C TRP A 308 16.86 2.61 -23.62
N ASP A 309 16.84 3.07 -24.87
CA ASP A 309 17.75 2.58 -25.91
C ASP A 309 19.22 2.97 -25.62
N VAL A 310 19.42 4.02 -24.84
CA VAL A 310 20.76 4.46 -24.41
C VAL A 310 21.27 3.59 -23.26
N ILE A 311 20.41 3.22 -22.31
CA ILE A 311 20.83 2.50 -21.11
C ILE A 311 20.73 0.97 -21.23
N ALA A 312 19.85 0.46 -22.12
CA ALA A 312 19.61 -0.97 -22.29
C ALA A 312 20.85 -1.80 -22.65
N PRO A 313 21.82 -1.28 -23.44
CA PRO A 313 23.06 -2.02 -23.73
C PRO A 313 23.95 -2.23 -22.49
N SER A 314 23.81 -1.36 -21.47
CA SER A 314 24.62 -1.42 -20.24
C SER A 314 23.80 -1.97 -19.07
N ARG A 315 24.09 -3.21 -18.66
CA ARG A 315 23.46 -3.82 -17.47
C ARG A 315 23.66 -2.98 -16.21
N GLY A 316 24.83 -2.33 -16.07
CA GLY A 316 25.12 -1.46 -14.93
C GLY A 316 24.22 -0.21 -14.90
N LEU A 317 24.03 0.44 -16.06
CA LEU A 317 23.14 1.61 -16.14
C LEU A 317 21.68 1.24 -15.87
N LEU A 318 21.21 0.11 -16.39
CA LEU A 318 19.86 -0.39 -16.09
C LEU A 318 19.67 -0.64 -14.59
N LEU A 319 20.61 -1.35 -13.94
CA LEU A 319 20.58 -1.60 -12.49
C LEU A 319 20.59 -0.30 -11.71
N SER A 320 21.42 0.66 -12.10
CA SER A 320 21.50 1.96 -11.44
C SER A 320 20.21 2.76 -11.59
N ALA A 321 19.60 2.78 -12.77
CA ALA A 321 18.34 3.47 -13.01
C ALA A 321 17.20 2.85 -12.18
N MET A 322 17.10 1.52 -12.11
CA MET A 322 16.14 0.83 -11.28
C MET A 322 16.38 1.05 -9.78
N GLY A 323 17.65 1.04 -9.36
CA GLY A 323 18.03 1.38 -7.98
C GLY A 323 17.62 2.81 -7.60
N LEU A 324 17.80 3.78 -8.50
CA LEU A 324 17.36 5.17 -8.29
C LEU A 324 15.84 5.27 -8.10
N VAL A 325 15.06 4.56 -8.92
CA VAL A 325 13.60 4.49 -8.74
C VAL A 325 13.27 3.95 -7.35
N GLY A 326 13.87 2.82 -6.98
CA GLY A 326 13.63 2.21 -5.67
C GLY A 326 14.01 3.13 -4.52
N ILE A 327 15.21 3.71 -4.51
CA ILE A 327 15.63 4.66 -3.47
C ILE A 327 14.65 5.83 -3.37
N GLY A 328 14.21 6.36 -4.51
CA GLY A 328 13.28 7.48 -4.57
C GLY A 328 11.91 7.19 -3.95
N THR A 329 11.44 5.92 -3.96
CA THR A 329 10.20 5.52 -3.27
C THR A 329 10.31 5.60 -1.75
N GLY A 330 11.50 5.81 -1.20
CA GLY A 330 11.73 6.03 0.24
C GLY A 330 10.90 7.16 0.86
N THR A 331 10.36 8.09 0.06
CA THR A 331 9.39 9.10 0.50
C THR A 331 8.22 8.52 1.30
N TRP A 332 7.80 7.29 1.00
CA TRP A 332 6.69 6.60 1.66
C TRP A 332 6.93 6.30 3.14
N SER A 333 8.19 6.07 3.55
CA SER A 333 8.51 5.80 4.96
C SER A 333 8.14 6.95 5.89
N ASN A 334 8.11 8.17 5.38
CA ASN A 334 7.85 9.37 6.17
C ASN A 334 6.51 10.06 5.83
N PHE A 335 5.70 9.48 4.97
CA PHE A 335 4.42 10.09 4.57
C PHE A 335 3.50 10.32 5.78
N GLY A 336 3.40 9.34 6.69
CA GLY A 336 2.64 9.45 7.92
C GLY A 336 3.14 10.57 8.85
N PRO A 337 4.39 10.56 9.29
CA PRO A 337 4.98 11.65 10.09
C PRO A 337 4.89 13.00 9.41
N PHE A 338 5.26 13.13 8.14
CA PHE A 338 5.22 14.38 7.41
C PHE A 338 3.81 14.98 7.34
N PHE A 339 2.80 14.19 7.00
CA PHE A 339 1.42 14.67 6.96
C PHE A 339 0.89 15.00 8.35
N SER A 340 1.30 14.24 9.37
CA SER A 340 0.89 14.52 10.75
C SER A 340 1.42 15.85 11.27
N GLU A 341 2.56 16.34 10.77
CA GLU A 341 3.13 17.65 11.11
C GLU A 341 2.38 18.81 10.41
N LEU A 342 1.69 18.57 9.30
CA LEU A 342 0.92 19.58 8.56
C LEU A 342 -0.41 19.95 9.20
N PHE A 343 -0.95 19.11 10.07
CA PHE A 343 -2.30 19.28 10.61
C PHE A 343 -2.32 19.39 12.13
N PRO A 344 -3.23 20.22 12.69
CA PRO A 344 -3.45 20.31 14.13
C PRO A 344 -3.77 18.95 14.74
N THR A 345 -3.34 18.71 15.96
CA THR A 345 -3.48 17.41 16.64
C THR A 345 -4.92 16.90 16.67
N SER A 346 -5.90 17.80 16.80
CA SER A 346 -7.33 17.46 16.85
C SER A 346 -7.89 16.91 15.53
N LEU A 347 -7.27 17.24 14.37
CA LEU A 347 -7.72 16.86 13.04
C LEU A 347 -6.72 15.92 12.33
N ARG A 348 -5.54 15.71 12.93
CA ARG A 348 -4.41 15.03 12.31
C ARG A 348 -4.75 13.67 11.71
N ASN A 349 -5.33 12.77 12.51
CA ASN A 349 -5.64 11.41 12.05
C ASN A 349 -6.67 11.40 10.92
N SER A 350 -7.72 12.22 11.04
CA SER A 350 -8.75 12.36 10.02
C SER A 350 -8.19 12.97 8.73
N ALA A 351 -7.30 13.97 8.84
CA ALA A 351 -6.69 14.63 7.70
C ALA A 351 -5.74 13.70 6.93
N VAL A 352 -4.87 13.00 7.64
CA VAL A 352 -3.93 12.04 7.05
C VAL A 352 -4.69 10.87 6.40
N GLY A 353 -5.66 10.30 7.10
CA GLY A 353 -6.49 9.22 6.60
C GLY A 353 -7.30 9.64 5.36
N ALA A 354 -7.92 10.83 5.39
CA ALA A 354 -8.67 11.35 4.25
C ALA A 354 -7.76 11.61 3.03
N ALA A 355 -6.61 12.27 3.21
CA ALA A 355 -5.69 12.56 2.12
C ALA A 355 -5.22 11.28 1.43
N LEU A 356 -4.85 10.25 2.19
CA LEU A 356 -4.37 8.98 1.63
C LEU A 356 -5.49 8.16 0.98
N ASN A 357 -6.67 8.09 1.59
CA ASN A 357 -7.78 7.33 1.00
C ASN A 357 -8.35 8.01 -0.25
N LEU A 358 -8.45 9.34 -0.27
CA LEU A 358 -8.83 10.09 -1.47
C LEU A 358 -7.77 9.93 -2.57
N ALA A 359 -6.47 10.00 -2.23
CA ALA A 359 -5.41 9.77 -3.20
C ALA A 359 -5.48 8.35 -3.79
N ARG A 360 -5.78 7.33 -2.98
CA ARG A 360 -6.04 5.96 -3.48
C ARG A 360 -7.25 5.90 -4.42
N GLY A 361 -8.34 6.60 -4.09
CA GLY A 361 -9.52 6.67 -4.96
C GLY A 361 -9.20 7.27 -6.33
N VAL A 362 -8.36 8.29 -6.38
CA VAL A 362 -7.91 8.89 -7.65
C VAL A 362 -7.09 7.90 -8.49
N GLN A 363 -6.40 6.94 -7.86
CA GLN A 363 -5.67 5.90 -8.57
C GLN A 363 -6.57 4.97 -9.41
N PHE A 364 -7.89 5.01 -9.24
CA PHE A 364 -8.83 4.38 -10.18
C PHE A 364 -8.57 4.84 -11.62
N PHE A 365 -8.27 6.12 -11.81
CA PHE A 365 -8.07 6.71 -13.14
C PHE A 365 -6.65 6.51 -13.68
N THR A 366 -5.66 6.28 -12.84
CA THR A 366 -4.26 6.15 -13.26
C THR A 366 -4.05 5.06 -14.31
N PRO A 367 -4.57 3.84 -14.15
CA PRO A 367 -4.51 2.81 -15.18
C PRO A 367 -5.15 3.24 -16.51
N LEU A 368 -6.34 3.82 -16.42
CA LEU A 368 -7.08 4.26 -17.60
C LEU A 368 -6.31 5.32 -18.39
N VAL A 369 -5.75 6.31 -17.69
CA VAL A 369 -4.94 7.37 -18.34
C VAL A 369 -3.71 6.79 -19.02
N ILE A 370 -2.99 5.86 -18.37
CA ILE A 370 -1.79 5.25 -18.96
C ILE A 370 -2.13 4.41 -20.21
N THR A 371 -3.28 3.75 -20.24
CA THR A 371 -3.70 2.96 -21.40
C THR A 371 -4.00 3.83 -22.62
N TRP A 372 -4.38 5.10 -22.42
CA TRP A 372 -4.71 6.06 -23.48
C TRP A 372 -3.50 6.81 -24.03
N VAL A 373 -2.37 6.83 -23.32
CA VAL A 373 -1.10 7.44 -23.73
C VAL A 373 -0.16 6.39 -24.32
#